data_958022092d5ed1073c598d7065b9cd17
#
_entry.id   958022092d5ed1073c598d7065b9cd17
#
_cell.length_a   1.000
_cell.length_b   1.000
_cell.length_c   1.000
_cell.angle_alpha   90.00
_cell.angle_beta   90.00
_cell.angle_gamma   90.00
#
_symmetry.space_group_name_H-M   'P 1'
#
loop_
_entity.id
_entity.type
_entity.pdbx_description
1 polymer ?
#
loop_
_entity_poly.entity_id
_entity_poly.type
_entity_poly.pdbx_seq_one_letter_code
_entity_poly.pdbx_strand_id
1 'polypeptide(L)'
;IPGGSFIMGKSDDDKAALANAPTKMVTVRSFYMDETEITNSEYRQFVNWVRDSTIRVRLAIMADELGITPGDDGIGEYAFLDADTENMSVYEKYMYDNYSGIGETGYEGRKLNKDIDIEWNIDDYPDEFYAEVMDTMYIPLEESYNGRRTLDVSKYKFRFTWMDIQAAARARKGGRKDFVKEEVIEVYPDTTVWIKDFNYSYNEPMHNDYFWHSAYDDYPVVGVSWEQAKAFCRWRTIEKNAYQKKRKKEFVNYFRLPTEAEWEYAARGVLESATYPWGGPYALNDRGCFLANFKPLRGNYAADNFLYTVEAKTFDPNDYNLYNMAGNVSEWVQSSYDPAAYEYVSSMNPNVNDDENKRKVVRGGSWKDVAYFLQVSTRDYEYADSARSYIGFRTVQDYMGTDVTGENNTQNQK
;
A
#
# COMPACT_ATOMS: atom_id res chain seq x y z
N ILE A 1 8.15 16.88 1.51
CA ILE A 1 7.64 17.83 0.51
C ILE A 1 7.04 19.00 1.25
N PRO A 2 7.56 20.22 1.08
CA PRO A 2 7.00 21.41 1.72
C PRO A 2 5.61 21.72 1.15
N GLY A 3 4.72 22.23 1.99
CA GLY A 3 3.41 22.72 1.54
C GLY A 3 3.53 23.99 0.69
N GLY A 4 2.60 24.17 -0.22
CA GLY A 4 2.60 25.33 -1.10
C GLY A 4 1.38 25.39 -2.00
N SER A 5 1.30 26.47 -2.76
CA SER A 5 0.26 26.68 -3.77
C SER A 5 0.85 26.46 -5.17
N PHE A 6 0.06 25.86 -6.04
CA PHE A 6 0.47 25.61 -7.43
C PHE A 6 -0.74 25.62 -8.36
N ILE A 7 -0.49 25.72 -9.66
CA ILE A 7 -1.52 25.55 -10.68
C ILE A 7 -1.64 24.07 -11.02
N MET A 8 -2.69 23.44 -10.55
CA MET A 8 -3.07 22.08 -10.86
C MET A 8 -3.79 22.01 -12.20
N GLY A 9 -3.63 20.93 -12.94
CA GLY A 9 -4.33 20.71 -14.20
C GLY A 9 -3.46 20.99 -15.42
N LYS A 10 -4.08 20.94 -16.58
CA LYS A 10 -3.43 21.00 -17.88
C LYS A 10 -3.24 22.45 -18.32
N SER A 11 -2.01 22.90 -18.36
CA SER A 11 -1.64 24.24 -18.83
C SER A 11 -1.40 24.30 -20.35
N ASP A 12 -1.15 23.13 -20.97
CA ASP A 12 -0.92 23.00 -22.41
C ASP A 12 -2.20 22.66 -23.16
N ASP A 13 -2.13 22.69 -24.49
CA ASP A 13 -3.23 22.25 -25.34
C ASP A 13 -3.67 20.84 -25.00
N ASP A 14 -4.94 20.66 -24.67
CA ASP A 14 -5.53 19.33 -24.45
C ASP A 14 -5.72 18.60 -25.78
N LYS A 15 -4.65 17.99 -26.28
CA LYS A 15 -4.62 17.29 -27.59
C LYS A 15 -5.67 16.18 -27.70
N ALA A 16 -6.08 15.60 -26.57
CA ALA A 16 -7.10 14.57 -26.52
C ALA A 16 -8.51 15.15 -26.36
N ALA A 17 -8.63 16.46 -26.14
CA ALA A 17 -9.88 17.19 -25.94
C ALA A 17 -10.80 16.58 -24.85
N LEU A 18 -10.19 16.03 -23.80
CA LEU A 18 -10.93 15.37 -22.70
C LEU A 18 -11.57 16.38 -21.76
N ALA A 19 -11.06 17.61 -21.69
CA ALA A 19 -11.51 18.68 -20.82
C ALA A 19 -11.70 18.30 -19.33
N ASN A 20 -11.00 17.25 -18.88
CA ASN A 20 -11.16 16.68 -17.53
C ASN A 20 -10.15 17.21 -16.50
N ALA A 21 -9.25 18.11 -16.90
CA ALA A 21 -8.22 18.69 -16.06
C ALA A 21 -8.02 20.20 -16.35
N PRO A 22 -9.08 21.05 -16.19
CA PRO A 22 -8.92 22.48 -16.34
C PRO A 22 -7.96 23.03 -15.28
N THR A 23 -7.25 24.10 -15.60
CA THR A 23 -6.30 24.72 -14.67
C THR A 23 -7.00 25.30 -13.44
N LYS A 24 -6.45 25.03 -12.26
CA LYS A 24 -6.96 25.51 -10.98
C LYS A 24 -5.82 25.80 -10.01
N MET A 25 -5.84 26.96 -9.37
CA MET A 25 -4.94 27.25 -8.25
C MET A 25 -5.37 26.47 -7.03
N VAL A 26 -4.47 25.64 -6.49
CA VAL A 26 -4.70 24.85 -5.29
C VAL A 26 -3.54 24.98 -4.34
N THR A 27 -3.81 24.73 -3.06
CA THR A 27 -2.80 24.71 -1.98
C THR A 27 -2.81 23.35 -1.31
N VAL A 28 -1.64 22.74 -1.15
CA VAL A 28 -1.44 21.48 -0.42
C VAL A 28 -0.63 21.71 0.85
N ARG A 29 -0.91 20.93 1.88
CA ARG A 29 -0.13 20.91 3.13
C ARG A 29 1.21 20.23 2.90
N SER A 30 2.16 20.44 3.82
CA SER A 30 3.39 19.63 3.86
C SER A 30 3.09 18.18 4.16
N PHE A 31 3.80 17.27 3.50
CA PHE A 31 3.65 15.84 3.68
C PHE A 31 4.96 15.10 3.36
N TYR A 32 5.09 13.90 3.90
CA TYR A 32 6.12 12.95 3.48
C TYR A 32 5.56 12.10 2.34
N MET A 33 6.39 11.72 1.40
CA MET A 33 6.06 10.82 0.29
C MET A 33 7.21 9.85 0.10
N ASP A 34 6.91 8.61 -0.24
CA ASP A 34 7.93 7.64 -0.60
C ASP A 34 8.67 8.09 -1.86
N GLU A 35 9.98 7.94 -1.87
CA GLU A 35 10.81 8.38 -3.01
C GLU A 35 10.55 7.56 -4.27
N THR A 36 10.12 6.30 -4.11
CA THR A 36 9.83 5.35 -5.19
C THR A 36 8.40 4.84 -5.09
N GLU A 37 7.94 4.14 -6.12
CA GLU A 37 6.80 3.23 -6.01
C GLU A 37 7.12 2.14 -4.96
N ILE A 38 6.10 1.58 -4.32
CA ILE A 38 6.28 0.43 -3.42
C ILE A 38 6.79 -0.76 -4.24
N THR A 39 7.89 -1.35 -3.78
CA THR A 39 8.55 -2.46 -4.46
C THR A 39 7.94 -3.82 -4.09
N ASN A 40 8.25 -4.85 -4.91
CA ASN A 40 7.84 -6.22 -4.62
C ASN A 40 8.36 -6.70 -3.26
N SER A 41 9.61 -6.36 -2.90
CA SER A 41 10.19 -6.75 -1.60
C SER A 41 9.46 -6.10 -0.43
N GLU A 42 9.07 -4.83 -0.55
CA GLU A 42 8.32 -4.13 0.49
C GLU A 42 6.91 -4.69 0.64
N TYR A 43 6.22 -4.95 -0.47
CA TYR A 43 4.86 -5.50 -0.44
C TYR A 43 4.85 -6.95 0.07
N ARG A 44 5.89 -7.76 -0.23
CA ARG A 44 6.04 -9.11 0.32
C ARG A 44 6.17 -9.13 1.84
N GLN A 45 6.76 -8.10 2.45
CA GLN A 45 6.78 -7.99 3.92
C GLN A 45 5.36 -7.93 4.49
N PHE A 46 4.46 -7.20 3.85
CA PHE A 46 3.05 -7.16 4.24
C PHE A 46 2.37 -8.52 4.07
N VAL A 47 2.53 -9.14 2.90
CA VAL A 47 1.93 -10.46 2.61
C VAL A 47 2.42 -11.52 3.61
N ASN A 48 3.73 -11.57 3.87
CA ASN A 48 4.32 -12.50 4.81
C ASN A 48 3.82 -12.23 6.24
N TRP A 49 3.75 -10.97 6.64
CA TRP A 49 3.21 -10.61 7.95
C TRP A 49 1.76 -11.07 8.14
N VAL A 50 0.91 -10.91 7.14
CA VAL A 50 -0.50 -11.37 7.18
C VAL A 50 -0.55 -12.89 7.23
N ARG A 51 0.24 -13.58 6.40
CA ARG A 51 0.36 -15.04 6.40
C ARG A 51 0.73 -15.55 7.80
N ASP A 52 1.82 -15.05 8.35
CA ASP A 52 2.35 -15.49 9.64
C ASP A 52 1.41 -15.14 10.79
N SER A 53 0.77 -13.98 10.73
CA SER A 53 -0.27 -13.59 11.69
C SER A 53 -1.48 -14.54 11.66
N THR A 54 -1.91 -14.94 10.46
CA THR A 54 -3.03 -15.87 10.28
C THR A 54 -2.70 -17.24 10.87
N ILE A 55 -1.49 -17.75 10.62
CA ILE A 55 -1.02 -19.02 11.18
C ILE A 55 -0.96 -18.95 12.70
N ARG A 56 -0.34 -17.88 13.26
CA ARG A 56 -0.22 -17.72 14.72
C ARG A 56 -1.59 -17.69 15.41
N VAL A 57 -2.56 -17.02 14.83
CA VAL A 57 -3.94 -17.00 15.37
C VAL A 57 -4.53 -18.41 15.39
N ARG A 58 -4.39 -19.16 14.31
CA ARG A 58 -4.92 -20.53 14.23
C ARG A 58 -4.24 -21.48 15.22
N LEU A 59 -2.91 -21.38 15.34
CA LEU A 59 -2.15 -22.16 16.33
C LEU A 59 -2.59 -21.84 17.76
N ALA A 60 -2.73 -20.57 18.07
CA ALA A 60 -3.19 -20.13 19.39
C ALA A 60 -4.62 -20.57 19.71
N ILE A 61 -5.52 -20.56 18.73
CA ILE A 61 -6.90 -21.07 18.88
C ILE A 61 -6.87 -22.58 19.12
N MET A 62 -6.11 -23.34 18.33
CA MET A 62 -6.00 -24.79 18.51
C MET A 62 -5.43 -25.15 19.90
N ALA A 63 -4.41 -24.44 20.36
CA ALA A 63 -3.86 -24.64 21.70
C ALA A 63 -4.91 -24.37 22.80
N ASP A 64 -5.70 -23.31 22.67
CA ASP A 64 -6.76 -22.94 23.61
C ASP A 64 -7.90 -23.99 23.62
N GLU A 65 -8.32 -24.49 22.46
CA GLU A 65 -9.33 -25.55 22.32
C GLU A 65 -8.88 -26.87 22.93
N LEU A 66 -7.60 -27.17 22.88
CA LEU A 66 -6.99 -28.35 23.51
C LEU A 66 -6.70 -28.14 25.00
N GLY A 67 -6.85 -26.93 25.53
CA GLY A 67 -6.53 -26.58 26.91
C GLY A 67 -5.03 -26.56 27.20
N ILE A 68 -4.19 -26.37 26.17
CA ILE A 68 -2.74 -26.30 26.28
C ILE A 68 -2.37 -24.86 26.70
N THR A 69 -1.47 -24.74 27.68
CA THR A 69 -1.11 -23.43 28.25
C THR A 69 0.19 -22.87 27.68
N PRO A 70 0.40 -21.54 27.75
CA PRO A 70 1.66 -20.95 27.33
C PRO A 70 2.86 -21.53 28.09
N GLY A 71 3.86 -21.98 27.35
CA GLY A 71 5.08 -22.58 27.90
C GLY A 71 5.09 -24.11 27.93
N ASP A 72 4.00 -24.76 27.54
CA ASP A 72 4.03 -26.18 27.22
C ASP A 72 4.78 -26.41 25.90
N ASP A 73 5.44 -27.55 25.75
CA ASP A 73 6.15 -27.91 24.52
C ASP A 73 5.20 -28.02 23.32
N GLY A 74 5.74 -27.88 22.11
CA GLY A 74 4.99 -28.03 20.88
C GLY A 74 4.08 -26.84 20.57
N ILE A 75 2.81 -27.07 20.25
CA ILE A 75 1.85 -26.01 19.90
C ILE A 75 1.63 -25.03 21.08
N GLY A 76 1.94 -25.41 22.32
CA GLY A 76 1.83 -24.58 23.51
C GLY A 76 2.71 -23.33 23.46
N GLU A 77 3.83 -23.38 22.74
CA GLU A 77 4.67 -22.20 22.51
C GLU A 77 3.94 -21.07 21.76
N TYR A 78 2.95 -21.43 20.94
CA TYR A 78 2.13 -20.49 20.17
C TYR A 78 0.84 -20.11 20.86
N ALA A 79 0.51 -20.67 22.02
CA ALA A 79 -0.69 -20.36 22.79
C ALA A 79 -0.81 -18.86 23.07
N PHE A 80 -2.04 -18.40 23.33
CA PHE A 80 -2.27 -17.01 23.74
C PHE A 80 -1.53 -16.73 25.03
N LEU A 81 -0.73 -15.68 25.03
CA LEU A 81 -0.03 -15.25 26.22
C LEU A 81 -0.99 -14.68 27.24
N ASP A 82 -0.76 -14.99 28.51
CA ASP A 82 -1.44 -14.35 29.61
C ASP A 82 -1.15 -12.84 29.60
N ALA A 83 -2.17 -12.08 29.92
CA ALA A 83 -2.00 -10.66 30.05
C ALA A 83 -1.21 -10.35 31.32
N ASP A 84 -0.09 -9.63 31.17
CA ASP A 84 0.66 -9.08 32.31
C ASP A 84 -0.16 -7.95 32.96
N THR A 85 -1.20 -8.33 33.71
CA THR A 85 -2.14 -7.39 34.35
C THR A 85 -1.49 -6.61 35.48
N GLU A 86 -0.33 -7.03 35.99
CA GLU A 86 0.39 -6.35 37.07
C GLU A 86 1.09 -5.08 36.59
N ASN A 87 1.58 -5.10 35.34
CA ASN A 87 2.30 -3.97 34.72
C ASN A 87 1.40 -3.08 33.82
N MET A 88 0.11 -3.40 33.74
CA MET A 88 -0.84 -2.58 32.97
C MET A 88 -1.20 -1.29 33.73
N SER A 89 -1.31 -0.19 33.00
CA SER A 89 -1.98 1.00 33.51
C SER A 89 -3.44 0.69 33.84
N VAL A 90 -4.06 1.50 34.72
CA VAL A 90 -5.48 1.34 35.09
C VAL A 90 -6.39 1.31 33.84
N TYR A 91 -6.06 2.13 32.84
CA TYR A 91 -6.82 2.17 31.59
C TYR A 91 -6.62 0.93 30.74
N GLU A 92 -5.39 0.46 30.59
CA GLU A 92 -5.08 -0.76 29.83
C GLU A 92 -5.75 -1.97 30.47
N LYS A 93 -5.71 -2.08 31.80
CA LYS A 93 -6.42 -3.14 32.53
C LYS A 93 -7.93 -3.07 32.31
N TYR A 94 -8.51 -1.87 32.41
CA TYR A 94 -9.95 -1.68 32.13
C TYR A 94 -10.31 -2.11 30.70
N MET A 95 -9.49 -1.73 29.72
CA MET A 95 -9.71 -2.12 28.32
C MET A 95 -9.58 -3.63 28.13
N TYR A 96 -8.59 -4.25 28.75
CA TYR A 96 -8.41 -5.69 28.70
C TYR A 96 -9.60 -6.44 29.31
N ASP A 97 -9.98 -6.09 30.53
CA ASP A 97 -11.06 -6.76 31.28
C ASP A 97 -12.44 -6.62 30.58
N ASN A 98 -12.67 -5.53 29.87
CA ASN A 98 -13.98 -5.24 29.27
C ASN A 98 -14.07 -5.51 27.76
N TYR A 99 -12.94 -5.63 27.05
CA TYR A 99 -12.95 -5.70 25.58
C TYR A 99 -12.07 -6.82 25.00
N SER A 100 -11.25 -7.51 25.78
CA SER A 100 -10.55 -8.70 25.29
C SER A 100 -11.51 -9.89 25.24
N GLY A 101 -11.44 -10.66 24.16
CA GLY A 101 -12.32 -11.79 23.96
C GLY A 101 -13.76 -11.43 23.59
N ILE A 102 -14.08 -10.14 23.37
CA ILE A 102 -15.38 -9.68 22.87
C ILE A 102 -15.27 -9.53 21.34
N GLY A 103 -15.86 -10.45 20.62
CA GLY A 103 -15.90 -10.46 19.17
C GLY A 103 -16.61 -11.70 18.66
N GLU A 104 -16.70 -11.87 17.35
CA GLU A 104 -17.40 -13.02 16.75
C GLU A 104 -16.78 -14.37 17.12
N THR A 105 -15.45 -14.40 17.30
CA THR A 105 -14.70 -15.63 17.62
C THR A 105 -14.39 -15.80 19.10
N GLY A 106 -14.54 -14.75 19.91
CA GLY A 106 -14.15 -14.75 21.33
C GLY A 106 -12.64 -14.67 21.61
N TYR A 107 -11.81 -14.57 20.55
CA TYR A 107 -10.36 -14.52 20.66
C TYR A 107 -9.76 -13.14 20.35
N GLU A 108 -10.61 -12.20 19.94
CA GLU A 108 -10.20 -10.86 19.57
C GLU A 108 -9.53 -10.13 20.74
N GLY A 109 -8.40 -9.51 20.45
CA GLY A 109 -7.65 -8.73 21.46
C GLY A 109 -6.77 -9.56 22.41
N ARG A 110 -6.82 -10.89 22.35
CA ARG A 110 -5.87 -11.73 23.09
C ARG A 110 -4.46 -11.58 22.54
N LYS A 111 -3.46 -11.65 23.42
CA LYS A 111 -2.05 -11.41 23.06
C LYS A 111 -1.44 -12.68 22.46
N LEU A 112 -0.97 -12.56 21.21
CA LEU A 112 -0.24 -13.64 20.53
C LEU A 112 1.25 -13.62 20.92
N ASN A 113 1.85 -14.79 21.01
CA ASN A 113 3.30 -14.91 21.11
C ASN A 113 3.95 -14.65 19.73
N LYS A 114 4.67 -13.52 19.63
CA LYS A 114 5.36 -13.09 18.41
C LYS A 114 6.87 -13.35 18.45
N ASP A 115 7.39 -13.82 19.58
CA ASP A 115 8.81 -13.98 19.80
C ASP A 115 9.33 -15.32 19.25
N ILE A 116 8.42 -16.25 18.93
CA ILE A 116 8.74 -17.55 18.32
C ILE A 116 8.45 -17.49 16.82
N ASP A 117 9.38 -17.93 16.01
CA ASP A 117 9.23 -18.00 14.57
C ASP A 117 8.31 -19.16 14.15
N ILE A 118 7.63 -19.00 13.02
CA ILE A 118 6.83 -20.07 12.42
C ILE A 118 7.76 -21.07 11.76
N GLU A 119 7.64 -22.35 12.14
CA GLU A 119 8.39 -23.43 11.51
C GLU A 119 7.72 -23.83 10.16
N TRP A 120 8.48 -23.75 9.10
CA TRP A 120 8.00 -24.04 7.74
C TRP A 120 8.45 -25.40 7.22
N ASN A 121 9.52 -25.95 7.82
CA ASN A 121 10.01 -27.25 7.42
C ASN A 121 9.15 -28.36 8.04
N ILE A 122 8.56 -29.20 7.20
CA ILE A 122 7.65 -30.28 7.61
C ILE A 122 8.33 -31.25 8.57
N ASP A 123 9.62 -31.49 8.39
CA ASP A 123 10.39 -32.42 9.21
C ASP A 123 10.66 -31.89 10.63
N ASP A 124 10.52 -30.58 10.83
CA ASP A 124 10.81 -29.89 12.10
C ASP A 124 9.52 -29.45 12.82
N TYR A 125 8.33 -29.87 12.36
CA TYR A 125 7.08 -29.56 13.04
C TYR A 125 7.08 -30.09 14.47
N PRO A 126 6.71 -29.25 15.47
CA PRO A 126 6.84 -29.61 16.87
C PRO A 126 5.89 -30.73 17.30
N ASP A 127 4.69 -30.83 16.75
CA ASP A 127 3.68 -31.84 17.07
C ASP A 127 2.63 -32.04 15.96
N GLU A 128 1.71 -33.00 16.19
CA GLU A 128 0.63 -33.32 15.23
C GLU A 128 -0.39 -32.20 15.08
N PHE A 129 -0.68 -31.45 16.15
CA PHE A 129 -1.64 -30.35 16.12
C PHE A 129 -1.10 -29.17 15.33
N TYR A 130 0.20 -28.90 15.44
CA TYR A 130 0.87 -27.92 14.60
C TYR A 130 0.75 -28.31 13.12
N ALA A 131 1.01 -29.58 12.81
CA ALA A 131 0.89 -30.09 11.45
C ALA A 131 -0.54 -29.95 10.91
N GLU A 132 -1.57 -30.22 11.73
CA GLU A 132 -2.98 -30.06 11.37
C GLU A 132 -3.31 -28.60 11.04
N VAL A 133 -2.89 -27.65 11.86
CA VAL A 133 -3.09 -26.22 11.60
C VAL A 133 -2.37 -25.78 10.34
N MET A 134 -1.11 -26.19 10.16
CA MET A 134 -0.34 -25.87 8.96
C MET A 134 -0.99 -26.43 7.69
N ASP A 135 -1.52 -27.64 7.75
CA ASP A 135 -2.21 -28.25 6.61
C ASP A 135 -3.43 -27.44 6.17
N THR A 136 -4.15 -26.84 7.13
CA THR A 136 -5.25 -25.92 6.79
C THR A 136 -4.85 -24.71 5.96
N MET A 137 -3.56 -24.35 5.92
CA MET A 137 -3.05 -23.20 5.13
C MET A 137 -2.71 -23.58 3.69
N TYR A 138 -2.75 -24.84 3.36
CA TYR A 138 -2.48 -25.33 2.01
C TYR A 138 -3.77 -25.66 1.27
N ILE A 139 -3.67 -25.66 -0.06
CA ILE A 139 -4.73 -26.19 -0.93
C ILE A 139 -4.78 -27.70 -0.73
N PRO A 140 -5.98 -28.31 -0.58
CA PRO A 140 -6.11 -29.77 -0.48
C PRO A 140 -5.39 -30.46 -1.64
N LEU A 141 -4.68 -31.56 -1.35
CA LEU A 141 -3.90 -32.27 -2.37
C LEU A 141 -4.74 -32.74 -3.57
N GLU A 142 -6.02 -32.98 -3.36
CA GLU A 142 -6.99 -33.40 -4.39
C GLU A 142 -7.27 -32.24 -5.39
N GLU A 143 -7.16 -30.98 -4.94
CA GLU A 143 -7.37 -29.78 -5.74
C GLU A 143 -6.05 -29.18 -6.25
N SER A 144 -4.92 -29.68 -5.75
CA SER A 144 -3.60 -29.14 -6.08
C SER A 144 -3.12 -29.62 -7.46
N TYR A 145 -2.56 -28.71 -8.22
CA TYR A 145 -1.95 -29.05 -9.53
C TYR A 145 -0.74 -29.96 -9.31
N ASN A 146 -0.73 -31.13 -9.97
CA ASN A 146 0.32 -32.16 -9.88
C ASN A 146 0.61 -32.70 -8.47
N GLY A 147 -0.37 -32.62 -7.54
CA GLY A 147 -0.20 -33.11 -6.17
C GLY A 147 0.88 -32.39 -5.36
N ARG A 148 1.27 -31.18 -5.78
CA ARG A 148 2.24 -30.36 -5.02
C ARG A 148 1.54 -29.61 -3.90
N ARG A 149 2.16 -29.62 -2.73
CA ARG A 149 1.71 -28.84 -1.59
C ARG A 149 1.89 -27.34 -1.90
N THR A 150 0.80 -26.60 -2.05
CA THR A 150 0.77 -25.19 -2.41
C THR A 150 -0.03 -24.40 -1.40
N LEU A 151 0.52 -23.30 -0.90
CA LEU A 151 -0.18 -22.42 0.04
C LEU A 151 -1.44 -21.81 -0.59
N ASP A 152 -2.51 -21.79 0.17
CA ASP A 152 -3.77 -21.16 -0.22
C ASP A 152 -3.76 -19.67 0.11
N VAL A 153 -3.40 -18.87 -0.88
CA VAL A 153 -3.27 -17.42 -0.75
C VAL A 153 -4.60 -16.71 -0.48
N SER A 154 -5.75 -17.34 -0.75
CA SER A 154 -7.09 -16.80 -0.45
C SER A 154 -7.34 -16.65 1.06
N LYS A 155 -6.54 -17.33 1.87
CA LYS A 155 -6.58 -17.27 3.34
C LYS A 155 -5.82 -16.09 3.92
N TYR A 156 -5.03 -15.37 3.09
CA TYR A 156 -4.25 -14.22 3.53
C TYR A 156 -5.15 -12.99 3.58
N LYS A 157 -5.93 -12.87 4.65
CA LYS A 157 -6.91 -11.80 4.84
C LYS A 157 -6.44 -10.87 5.94
N PHE A 158 -6.37 -9.59 5.61
CA PHE A 158 -6.05 -8.52 6.55
C PHE A 158 -7.32 -7.79 6.95
N ARG A 159 -7.63 -7.81 8.25
CA ARG A 159 -8.77 -7.14 8.84
C ARG A 159 -8.31 -5.84 9.50
N PHE A 160 -8.95 -4.74 9.18
CA PHE A 160 -8.67 -3.45 9.82
C PHE A 160 -9.93 -2.61 9.95
N THR A 161 -9.90 -1.72 10.94
CA THR A 161 -10.98 -0.78 11.17
C THR A 161 -10.53 0.64 10.88
N TRP A 162 -11.43 1.46 10.38
CA TRP A 162 -11.23 2.87 10.18
C TRP A 162 -12.48 3.68 10.49
N MET A 163 -12.30 4.97 10.78
CA MET A 163 -13.41 5.86 11.10
C MET A 163 -13.77 6.71 9.88
N ASP A 164 -15.02 6.60 9.45
CA ASP A 164 -15.57 7.47 8.40
C ASP A 164 -15.85 8.86 8.98
N ILE A 165 -14.80 9.70 8.93
CA ILE A 165 -14.84 11.06 9.47
C ILE A 165 -15.82 11.93 8.69
N GLN A 166 -16.00 11.68 7.38
CA GLN A 166 -16.93 12.47 6.55
C GLN A 166 -18.37 12.14 6.86
N ALA A 167 -18.72 10.85 6.98
CA ALA A 167 -20.05 10.46 7.41
C ALA A 167 -20.33 10.97 8.82
N ALA A 168 -19.36 10.88 9.73
CA ALA A 168 -19.48 11.42 11.08
C ALA A 168 -19.69 12.95 11.09
N ALA A 169 -18.99 13.70 10.23
CA ALA A 169 -19.12 15.15 10.15
C ALA A 169 -20.46 15.57 9.53
N ARG A 170 -21.02 14.80 8.61
CA ARG A 170 -22.34 15.06 7.99
C ARG A 170 -23.50 14.65 8.87
N ALA A 171 -23.30 13.67 9.75
CA ALA A 171 -24.34 13.15 10.62
C ALA A 171 -24.67 14.15 11.75
N ARG A 172 -25.96 14.44 11.94
CA ARG A 172 -26.42 15.29 13.04
C ARG A 172 -26.63 14.53 14.35
N LYS A 173 -26.66 13.21 14.29
CA LYS A 173 -26.88 12.30 15.40
C LYS A 173 -26.08 11.02 15.15
N GLY A 174 -25.70 10.33 16.22
CA GLY A 174 -24.97 9.07 16.17
C GLY A 174 -23.80 9.07 17.15
N GLY A 175 -23.40 7.87 17.58
CA GLY A 175 -22.20 7.65 18.38
C GLY A 175 -20.99 7.34 17.51
N ARG A 176 -19.79 7.44 18.07
CA ARG A 176 -18.55 7.11 17.35
C ARG A 176 -18.57 5.71 16.70
N LYS A 177 -19.22 4.75 17.35
CA LYS A 177 -19.34 3.37 16.86
C LYS A 177 -20.08 3.26 15.52
N ASP A 178 -21.03 4.16 15.25
CA ASP A 178 -21.85 4.13 14.05
C ASP A 178 -21.05 4.51 12.79
N PHE A 179 -19.88 5.09 12.96
CA PHE A 179 -18.99 5.56 11.89
C PHE A 179 -17.68 4.77 11.80
N VAL A 180 -17.50 3.75 12.63
CA VAL A 180 -16.38 2.82 12.51
C VAL A 180 -16.76 1.76 11.50
N LYS A 181 -16.04 1.73 10.38
CA LYS A 181 -16.14 0.71 9.34
C LYS A 181 -15.05 -0.34 9.52
N GLU A 182 -15.36 -1.56 9.21
CA GLU A 182 -14.44 -2.68 9.20
C GLU A 182 -14.30 -3.19 7.77
N GLU A 183 -13.07 -3.44 7.36
CA GLU A 183 -12.73 -4.00 6.05
C GLU A 183 -11.88 -5.25 6.23
N VAL A 184 -12.16 -6.27 5.41
CA VAL A 184 -11.38 -7.52 5.32
C VAL A 184 -10.92 -7.67 3.88
N ILE A 185 -9.63 -7.57 3.65
CA ILE A 185 -9.03 -7.54 2.32
C ILE A 185 -8.11 -8.74 2.15
N GLU A 186 -8.24 -9.44 1.02
CA GLU A 186 -7.26 -10.43 0.57
C GLU A 186 -6.01 -9.69 0.08
N VAL A 187 -4.86 -9.95 0.71
CA VAL A 187 -3.66 -9.12 0.51
C VAL A 187 -2.76 -9.61 -0.61
N TYR A 188 -2.94 -10.85 -1.07
CA TYR A 188 -2.08 -11.40 -2.10
C TYR A 188 -2.34 -10.71 -3.44
N PRO A 189 -1.31 -10.20 -4.15
CA PRO A 189 -1.50 -9.53 -5.43
C PRO A 189 -1.97 -10.52 -6.50
N ASP A 190 -2.71 -10.06 -7.48
CA ASP A 190 -3.07 -10.87 -8.65
C ASP A 190 -1.85 -11.08 -9.56
N THR A 191 -1.17 -12.19 -9.38
CA THR A 191 0.01 -12.55 -10.18
C THR A 191 -0.35 -12.97 -11.61
N THR A 192 -1.65 -13.17 -11.92
CA THR A 192 -2.11 -13.57 -13.26
C THR A 192 -2.29 -12.40 -14.23
N VAL A 193 -2.10 -11.15 -13.75
CA VAL A 193 -2.28 -9.94 -14.57
C VAL A 193 -1.41 -9.91 -15.82
N TRP A 194 -0.20 -10.43 -15.73
CA TRP A 194 0.71 -10.52 -16.87
C TRP A 194 0.18 -11.46 -17.97
N ILE A 195 -0.35 -12.63 -17.58
CA ILE A 195 -0.92 -13.61 -18.50
C ILE A 195 -2.20 -13.07 -19.14
N LYS A 196 -3.01 -12.30 -18.38
CA LYS A 196 -4.22 -11.64 -18.89
C LYS A 196 -3.90 -10.61 -19.95
N ASP A 197 -2.83 -9.84 -19.75
CA ASP A 197 -2.40 -8.80 -20.68
C ASP A 197 -1.63 -9.37 -21.90
N PHE A 198 -0.94 -10.52 -21.73
CA PHE A 198 -0.07 -11.16 -22.76
C PHE A 198 -0.37 -12.65 -22.94
N ASN A 199 -1.50 -12.98 -23.52
CA ASN A 199 -2.01 -14.34 -23.69
C ASN A 199 -1.08 -15.31 -24.44
N TYR A 200 -0.05 -14.83 -25.13
CA TYR A 200 0.89 -15.62 -25.94
C TYR A 200 2.28 -15.79 -25.28
N SER A 201 2.50 -15.26 -24.07
CA SER A 201 3.81 -15.24 -23.41
C SER A 201 3.86 -16.14 -22.17
N TYR A 202 3.32 -17.35 -22.24
CA TYR A 202 3.20 -18.26 -21.08
C TYR A 202 4.54 -18.67 -20.44
N ASN A 203 5.64 -18.61 -21.17
CA ASN A 203 6.96 -19.03 -20.70
C ASN A 203 7.88 -17.86 -20.34
N GLU A 204 7.38 -16.64 -20.29
CA GLU A 204 8.17 -15.47 -19.89
C GLU A 204 8.41 -15.53 -18.37
N PRO A 205 9.68 -15.63 -17.91
CA PRO A 205 9.97 -15.75 -16.48
C PRO A 205 9.42 -14.58 -15.66
N MET A 206 9.49 -13.36 -16.20
CA MET A 206 8.93 -12.17 -15.55
C MET A 206 7.43 -12.30 -15.32
N HIS A 207 6.68 -12.92 -16.26
CA HIS A 207 5.24 -13.07 -16.13
C HIS A 207 4.83 -14.11 -15.08
N ASN A 208 5.67 -15.12 -14.85
CA ASN A 208 5.37 -16.19 -13.90
C ASN A 208 5.81 -15.85 -12.46
N ASP A 209 7.01 -15.28 -12.34
CA ASP A 209 7.70 -15.17 -11.04
C ASP A 209 7.92 -13.71 -10.60
N TYR A 210 7.33 -12.73 -11.27
CA TYR A 210 7.55 -11.30 -11.04
C TYR A 210 7.44 -10.91 -9.56
N PHE A 211 6.44 -11.42 -8.86
CA PHE A 211 6.22 -11.05 -7.46
C PHE A 211 7.19 -11.75 -6.50
N TRP A 212 7.63 -12.97 -6.79
CA TRP A 212 8.39 -13.80 -5.83
C TRP A 212 9.88 -13.90 -6.09
N HIS A 213 10.31 -13.73 -7.33
CA HIS A 213 11.71 -13.92 -7.66
C HIS A 213 12.54 -12.74 -7.20
N SER A 214 13.69 -13.00 -6.55
CA SER A 214 14.58 -11.97 -5.98
C SER A 214 15.14 -10.99 -7.01
N ALA A 215 15.23 -11.37 -8.29
CA ALA A 215 15.64 -10.47 -9.36
C ALA A 215 14.69 -9.27 -9.55
N TYR A 216 13.46 -9.36 -9.06
CA TYR A 216 12.45 -8.30 -9.16
C TYR A 216 12.13 -7.65 -7.82
N ASP A 217 13.03 -7.81 -6.82
CA ASP A 217 12.83 -7.25 -5.47
C ASP A 217 12.64 -5.73 -5.49
N ASP A 218 13.44 -5.03 -6.27
CA ASP A 218 13.45 -3.57 -6.38
C ASP A 218 12.55 -3.03 -7.50
N TYR A 219 11.78 -3.90 -8.16
CA TYR A 219 10.76 -3.51 -9.14
C TYR A 219 9.46 -3.13 -8.45
N PRO A 220 8.65 -2.21 -9.03
CA PRO A 220 7.38 -1.80 -8.44
C PRO A 220 6.42 -2.98 -8.33
N VAL A 221 5.69 -3.08 -7.23
CA VAL A 221 4.63 -4.08 -7.12
C VAL A 221 3.49 -3.73 -8.08
N VAL A 222 3.01 -4.75 -8.81
CA VAL A 222 1.84 -4.67 -9.71
C VAL A 222 0.85 -5.79 -9.39
N GLY A 223 -0.32 -5.74 -10.00
CA GLY A 223 -1.37 -6.71 -9.68
C GLY A 223 -2.05 -6.41 -8.34
N VAL A 224 -1.98 -5.17 -7.88
CA VAL A 224 -2.54 -4.69 -6.61
C VAL A 224 -3.73 -3.79 -6.88
N SER A 225 -4.87 -4.09 -6.25
CA SER A 225 -6.06 -3.24 -6.29
C SER A 225 -5.89 -2.00 -5.40
N TRP A 226 -6.75 -0.99 -5.59
CA TRP A 226 -6.76 0.19 -4.74
C TRP A 226 -7.08 -0.13 -3.28
N GLU A 227 -7.95 -1.13 -3.05
CA GLU A 227 -8.29 -1.60 -1.71
C GLU A 227 -7.10 -2.27 -1.03
N GLN A 228 -6.34 -3.08 -1.76
CA GLN A 228 -5.10 -3.69 -1.28
C GLN A 228 -4.01 -2.65 -0.97
N ALA A 229 -3.87 -1.62 -1.80
CA ALA A 229 -2.94 -0.52 -1.54
C ALA A 229 -3.30 0.26 -0.26
N LYS A 230 -4.60 0.50 0.01
CA LYS A 230 -5.09 1.06 1.29
C LYS A 230 -4.75 0.15 2.47
N ALA A 231 -4.97 -1.15 2.32
CA ALA A 231 -4.67 -2.14 3.36
C ALA A 231 -3.18 -2.15 3.71
N PHE A 232 -2.29 -2.08 2.70
CA PHE A 232 -0.85 -1.90 2.89
C PHE A 232 -0.50 -0.65 3.70
N CYS A 233 -1.08 0.51 3.36
CA CYS A 233 -0.88 1.76 4.11
C CYS A 233 -1.26 1.59 5.60
N ARG A 234 -2.37 0.89 5.84
CA ARG A 234 -2.85 0.65 7.21
C ARG A 234 -1.90 -0.27 7.98
N TRP A 235 -1.48 -1.37 7.37
CA TRP A 235 -0.50 -2.27 7.94
C TRP A 235 0.83 -1.55 8.27
N ARG A 236 1.36 -0.78 7.31
CA ARG A 236 2.59 0.00 7.49
C ARG A 236 2.49 0.96 8.69
N THR A 237 1.33 1.56 8.88
CA THR A 237 1.06 2.42 10.06
C THR A 237 1.13 1.64 11.36
N ILE A 238 0.50 0.46 11.41
CA ILE A 238 0.47 -0.40 12.60
C ILE A 238 1.90 -0.85 12.94
N GLU A 239 2.65 -1.35 11.99
CA GLU A 239 4.02 -1.83 12.20
C GLU A 239 4.97 -0.69 12.61
N LYS A 240 4.87 0.47 11.96
CA LYS A 240 5.67 1.64 12.34
C LYS A 240 5.37 2.09 13.77
N ASN A 241 4.10 2.11 14.16
CA ASN A 241 3.72 2.50 15.53
C ASN A 241 4.09 1.44 16.56
N ALA A 242 4.04 0.15 16.23
CA ALA A 242 4.55 -0.92 17.08
C ALA A 242 6.06 -0.77 17.32
N TYR A 243 6.83 -0.45 16.27
CA TYR A 243 8.26 -0.16 16.37
C TYR A 243 8.55 1.09 17.21
N GLN A 244 7.78 2.18 17.03
CA GLN A 244 7.91 3.40 17.82
C GLN A 244 7.62 3.13 19.31
N LYS A 245 6.56 2.36 19.62
CA LYS A 245 6.21 1.96 20.99
C LYS A 245 7.37 1.22 21.68
N LYS A 246 7.98 0.24 21.00
CA LYS A 246 9.17 -0.49 21.52
C LYS A 246 10.33 0.44 21.85
N ARG A 247 10.49 1.54 21.11
CA ARG A 247 11.54 2.56 21.32
C ARG A 247 11.13 3.71 22.23
N LYS A 248 9.92 3.69 22.79
CA LYS A 248 9.35 4.76 23.63
C LYS A 248 9.33 6.12 22.89
N LYS A 249 9.10 6.09 21.56
CA LYS A 249 8.93 7.27 20.72
C LYS A 249 7.46 7.53 20.47
N GLU A 250 7.13 8.75 20.05
CA GLU A 250 5.79 9.15 19.67
C GLU A 250 5.26 8.37 18.47
N PHE A 251 3.94 8.16 18.43
CA PHE A 251 3.28 7.53 17.32
C PHE A 251 3.34 8.42 16.09
N VAL A 252 3.52 7.78 14.94
CA VAL A 252 3.46 8.45 13.65
C VAL A 252 2.01 8.54 13.17
N ASN A 253 1.74 9.53 12.33
CA ASN A 253 0.46 9.67 11.65
C ASN A 253 0.23 8.52 10.64
N TYR A 254 -1.00 8.39 10.14
CA TYR A 254 -1.35 7.33 9.20
C TYR A 254 -0.63 7.49 7.87
N PHE A 255 -0.06 6.38 7.37
CA PHE A 255 0.25 6.25 5.96
C PHE A 255 -1.05 6.11 5.16
N ARG A 256 -1.09 6.71 4.00
CA ARG A 256 -2.22 6.70 3.08
C ARG A 256 -1.75 6.84 1.63
N LEU A 257 -2.64 6.63 0.69
CA LEU A 257 -2.39 7.03 -0.69
C LEU A 257 -2.37 8.56 -0.79
N PRO A 258 -1.58 9.15 -1.72
CA PRO A 258 -1.63 10.58 -1.99
C PRO A 258 -3.01 10.96 -2.54
N THR A 259 -3.48 12.16 -2.24
CA THR A 259 -4.56 12.76 -3.03
C THR A 259 -4.06 13.07 -4.42
N GLU A 260 -4.96 13.22 -5.38
CA GLU A 260 -4.59 13.59 -6.74
C GLU A 260 -3.78 14.90 -6.80
N ALA A 261 -4.14 15.89 -5.98
CA ALA A 261 -3.42 17.15 -5.89
C ALA A 261 -2.03 17.03 -5.26
N GLU A 262 -1.88 16.23 -4.21
CA GLU A 262 -0.58 15.96 -3.60
C GLU A 262 0.33 15.25 -4.58
N TRP A 263 -0.20 14.25 -5.31
CA TRP A 263 0.56 13.53 -6.32
C TRP A 263 1.06 14.47 -7.43
N GLU A 264 0.18 15.30 -7.99
CA GLU A 264 0.54 16.23 -9.06
C GLU A 264 1.52 17.31 -8.58
N TYR A 265 1.32 17.84 -7.37
CA TYR A 265 2.25 18.79 -6.76
C TYR A 265 3.65 18.18 -6.58
N ALA A 266 3.70 16.98 -6.08
CA ALA A 266 4.95 16.23 -5.90
C ALA A 266 5.64 15.91 -7.24
N ALA A 267 4.86 15.50 -8.25
CA ALA A 267 5.37 15.18 -9.59
C ALA A 267 5.95 16.41 -10.31
N ARG A 268 5.35 17.59 -10.13
CA ARG A 268 5.87 18.85 -10.71
C ARG A 268 7.20 19.28 -10.05
N GLY A 269 7.48 18.84 -8.84
CA GLY A 269 8.64 19.31 -8.11
C GLY A 269 8.51 20.83 -7.83
N VAL A 270 9.56 21.57 -8.15
CA VAL A 270 9.57 23.04 -8.05
C VAL A 270 9.18 23.74 -9.37
N LEU A 271 8.86 22.98 -10.42
CA LEU A 271 8.64 23.47 -11.77
C LEU A 271 7.18 23.88 -11.96
N GLU A 272 6.92 25.16 -12.09
CA GLU A 272 5.56 25.64 -12.38
C GLU A 272 5.11 25.22 -13.78
N SER A 273 3.88 24.70 -13.89
CA SER A 273 3.24 24.34 -15.14
C SER A 273 4.02 23.38 -16.05
N ALA A 274 4.99 22.63 -15.50
CA ALA A 274 5.76 21.68 -16.27
C ALA A 274 4.90 20.53 -16.83
N THR A 275 5.13 20.20 -18.10
CA THR A 275 4.42 19.08 -18.77
C THR A 275 4.85 17.74 -18.19
N TYR A 276 6.14 17.56 -17.92
CA TYR A 276 6.76 16.36 -17.34
C TYR A 276 7.54 16.69 -16.07
N PRO A 277 7.84 15.71 -15.21
CA PRO A 277 8.58 15.95 -13.96
C PRO A 277 9.97 16.58 -14.13
N TRP A 278 10.59 16.41 -15.30
CA TRP A 278 11.90 16.98 -15.66
C TRP A 278 11.82 18.36 -16.35
N GLY A 279 10.65 18.94 -16.49
CA GLY A 279 10.43 20.27 -17.09
C GLY A 279 9.95 20.18 -18.53
N GLY A 280 10.75 20.28 -19.49
CA GLY A 280 10.50 20.45 -20.93
C GLY A 280 9.32 19.68 -21.55
N PRO A 281 8.98 19.95 -22.80
CA PRO A 281 7.81 19.35 -23.46
C PRO A 281 8.10 17.97 -24.11
N TYR A 282 9.32 17.47 -23.98
CA TYR A 282 9.77 16.24 -24.64
C TYR A 282 10.09 15.14 -23.63
N ALA A 283 9.84 13.89 -24.03
CA ALA A 283 10.22 12.70 -23.26
C ALA A 283 11.68 12.25 -23.51
N LEU A 284 12.46 13.05 -24.22
CA LEU A 284 13.86 12.85 -24.57
C LEU A 284 14.70 14.01 -24.03
N ASN A 285 15.90 13.72 -23.59
CA ASN A 285 16.91 14.75 -23.31
C ASN A 285 17.63 15.21 -24.58
N ASP A 286 18.52 16.21 -24.45
CA ASP A 286 19.28 16.78 -25.56
C ASP A 286 20.22 15.78 -26.28
N ARG A 287 20.50 14.65 -25.63
CA ARG A 287 21.32 13.56 -26.18
C ARG A 287 20.51 12.50 -26.91
N GLY A 288 19.16 12.65 -26.93
CA GLY A 288 18.23 11.69 -27.51
C GLY A 288 17.94 10.47 -26.65
N CYS A 289 18.26 10.50 -25.34
CA CYS A 289 17.92 9.43 -24.41
C CYS A 289 16.51 9.67 -23.83
N PHE A 290 15.72 8.63 -23.72
CA PHE A 290 14.41 8.68 -23.05
C PHE A 290 14.59 8.92 -21.54
N LEU A 291 13.66 9.70 -20.96
CA LEU A 291 13.69 10.14 -19.57
C LEU A 291 12.73 9.36 -18.67
N ALA A 292 12.02 8.41 -19.23
CA ALA A 292 11.07 7.55 -18.51
C ALA A 292 10.90 6.21 -19.25
N ASN A 293 10.38 5.22 -18.54
CA ASN A 293 9.96 3.94 -19.10
C ASN A 293 8.50 4.02 -19.57
N PHE A 294 8.28 3.92 -20.88
CA PHE A 294 6.95 4.00 -21.50
C PHE A 294 6.98 3.38 -22.89
N LYS A 295 5.91 3.46 -23.65
CA LYS A 295 5.80 2.96 -25.04
C LYS A 295 6.14 4.05 -26.05
N PRO A 296 7.43 4.23 -26.40
CA PRO A 296 7.88 5.46 -27.05
C PRO A 296 7.52 5.55 -28.54
N LEU A 297 7.62 4.44 -29.29
CA LEU A 297 7.48 4.46 -30.74
C LEU A 297 6.61 3.34 -31.27
N ARG A 298 5.74 3.64 -32.21
CA ARG A 298 4.95 2.62 -32.90
C ARG A 298 5.88 1.67 -33.69
N GLY A 299 5.79 0.37 -33.36
CA GLY A 299 6.62 -0.66 -34.00
C GLY A 299 7.98 -0.88 -33.33
N ASN A 300 8.41 0.02 -32.43
CA ASN A 300 9.57 -0.20 -31.57
C ASN A 300 9.22 0.25 -30.13
N TYR A 301 8.56 -0.65 -29.39
CA TYR A 301 8.04 -0.38 -28.05
C TYR A 301 9.10 -0.45 -26.96
N ALA A 302 10.30 -0.93 -27.27
CA ALA A 302 11.45 -0.98 -26.39
C ALA A 302 12.56 0.03 -26.80
N ALA A 303 12.19 1.14 -27.45
CA ALA A 303 13.17 2.15 -27.85
C ALA A 303 13.79 2.88 -26.66
N ASP A 304 13.16 2.86 -25.49
CA ASP A 304 13.69 3.31 -24.22
C ASP A 304 14.57 2.27 -23.51
N ASN A 305 14.85 1.13 -24.18
CA ASN A 305 15.59 -0.06 -23.73
C ASN A 305 14.81 -1.02 -22.82
N PHE A 306 13.54 -0.79 -22.59
CA PHE A 306 12.70 -1.61 -21.73
C PHE A 306 11.39 -2.00 -22.43
N LEU A 307 10.84 -3.14 -22.07
CA LEU A 307 9.57 -3.63 -22.63
C LEU A 307 8.46 -3.66 -21.59
N TYR A 308 8.83 -3.83 -20.34
CA TYR A 308 7.96 -3.95 -19.18
C TYR A 308 8.42 -3.00 -18.07
N THR A 309 8.06 -3.27 -16.84
CA THR A 309 8.54 -2.50 -15.67
C THR A 309 10.06 -2.55 -15.50
N VAL A 310 10.59 -1.57 -14.82
CA VAL A 310 12.01 -1.47 -14.46
C VAL A 310 12.17 -1.26 -12.97
N GLU A 311 13.39 -1.39 -12.46
CA GLU A 311 13.72 -1.07 -11.08
C GLU A 311 13.30 0.35 -10.73
N ALA A 312 12.83 0.54 -9.50
CA ALA A 312 12.23 1.78 -9.02
C ALA A 312 13.16 3.01 -9.07
N LYS A 313 14.48 2.82 -9.22
CA LYS A 313 15.49 3.91 -9.31
C LYS A 313 16.25 3.94 -10.63
N THR A 314 15.67 3.44 -11.70
CA THR A 314 16.36 3.36 -13.02
C THR A 314 16.54 4.72 -13.67
N PHE A 315 15.59 5.63 -13.55
CA PHE A 315 15.65 6.97 -14.14
C PHE A 315 15.98 8.03 -13.09
N ASP A 316 16.41 9.22 -13.54
CA ASP A 316 16.73 10.33 -12.66
C ASP A 316 15.49 10.83 -11.90
N PRO A 317 15.63 11.19 -10.61
CA PRO A 317 14.53 11.72 -9.82
C PRO A 317 14.22 13.18 -10.20
N ASN A 318 13.03 13.67 -9.80
CA ASN A 318 12.69 15.08 -9.88
C ASN A 318 13.34 15.90 -8.73
N ASP A 319 13.08 17.21 -8.68
CA ASP A 319 13.66 18.14 -7.69
C ASP A 319 13.28 17.82 -6.23
N TYR A 320 12.24 17.03 -5.98
CA TYR A 320 11.92 16.51 -4.65
C TYR A 320 12.53 15.14 -4.37
N ASN A 321 13.45 14.67 -5.22
CA ASN A 321 14.10 13.37 -5.13
C ASN A 321 13.09 12.20 -5.25
N LEU A 322 12.05 12.38 -6.05
CA LEU A 322 11.04 11.36 -6.34
C LEU A 322 11.33 10.72 -7.69
N TYR A 323 11.40 9.39 -7.68
CA TYR A 323 11.66 8.59 -8.88
C TYR A 323 10.36 8.21 -9.58
N ASN A 324 10.41 8.04 -10.89
CA ASN A 324 9.34 7.50 -11.74
C ASN A 324 7.97 8.20 -11.60
N MET A 325 7.98 9.52 -11.30
CA MET A 325 6.73 10.30 -11.31
C MET A 325 6.12 10.40 -12.72
N ALA A 326 6.74 9.81 -13.73
CA ALA A 326 6.23 9.63 -15.08
C ALA A 326 6.78 8.32 -15.64
N GLY A 327 5.89 7.44 -16.11
CA GLY A 327 6.25 6.12 -16.65
C GLY A 327 6.45 5.05 -15.58
N ASN A 328 7.00 3.93 -15.98
CA ASN A 328 7.15 2.70 -15.20
C ASN A 328 5.78 2.09 -14.85
N VAL A 329 5.15 2.46 -13.75
CA VAL A 329 3.78 2.08 -13.44
C VAL A 329 2.90 3.30 -13.16
N SER A 330 1.65 3.25 -13.59
CA SER A 330 0.64 4.22 -13.14
C SER A 330 0.38 4.02 -11.66
N GLU A 331 0.10 5.09 -10.92
CA GLU A 331 0.00 5.03 -9.48
C GLU A 331 -1.40 5.30 -8.99
N TRP A 332 -1.89 4.41 -8.09
CA TRP A 332 -3.13 4.66 -7.37
C TRP A 332 -3.03 5.91 -6.51
N VAL A 333 -4.06 6.75 -6.59
CA VAL A 333 -4.25 7.85 -5.63
C VAL A 333 -5.55 7.66 -4.83
N GLN A 334 -5.69 8.38 -3.75
CA GLN A 334 -6.86 8.26 -2.86
C GLN A 334 -8.16 8.75 -3.52
N SER A 335 -8.05 9.70 -4.44
CA SER A 335 -9.19 10.43 -5.02
C SER A 335 -10.05 9.54 -5.92
N SER A 336 -11.36 9.67 -5.81
CA SER A 336 -12.31 9.10 -6.76
C SER A 336 -12.32 9.90 -8.06
N TYR A 337 -12.45 9.22 -9.20
CA TYR A 337 -12.44 9.86 -10.49
C TYR A 337 -13.79 10.51 -10.82
N ASP A 338 -13.79 11.80 -10.99
CA ASP A 338 -14.88 12.59 -11.55
C ASP A 338 -14.30 13.54 -12.60
N PRO A 339 -14.79 13.51 -13.86
CA PRO A 339 -14.31 14.42 -14.91
C PRO A 339 -14.43 15.89 -14.55
N ALA A 340 -15.48 16.29 -13.81
CA ALA A 340 -15.75 17.67 -13.42
C ALA A 340 -15.13 18.06 -12.06
N ALA A 341 -14.34 17.18 -11.44
CA ALA A 341 -13.81 17.36 -10.08
C ALA A 341 -13.16 18.74 -9.88
N TYR A 342 -12.35 19.19 -10.82
CA TYR A 342 -11.60 20.44 -10.70
C TYR A 342 -12.48 21.69 -10.67
N GLU A 343 -13.74 21.62 -11.14
CA GLU A 343 -14.66 22.74 -11.10
C GLU A 343 -15.21 23.00 -9.69
N TYR A 344 -15.46 21.95 -8.91
CA TYR A 344 -16.16 22.07 -7.62
C TYR A 344 -15.33 21.76 -6.37
N VAL A 345 -14.20 21.04 -6.48
CA VAL A 345 -13.38 20.73 -5.30
C VAL A 345 -12.82 22.00 -4.66
N SER A 346 -12.52 21.93 -3.35
CA SER A 346 -11.87 23.00 -2.62
C SER A 346 -10.52 23.37 -3.25
N SER A 347 -10.11 24.63 -3.15
CA SER A 347 -8.74 25.04 -3.47
C SER A 347 -7.73 24.69 -2.36
N MET A 348 -8.20 24.31 -1.18
CA MET A 348 -7.36 23.92 -0.04
C MET A 348 -7.41 22.41 0.13
N ASN A 349 -6.27 21.74 -0.07
CA ASN A 349 -6.12 20.29 -0.02
C ASN A 349 -7.25 19.55 -0.74
N PRO A 350 -7.42 19.75 -2.06
CA PRO A 350 -8.53 19.17 -2.79
C PRO A 350 -8.47 17.65 -2.80
N ASN A 351 -9.60 17.03 -2.56
CA ASN A 351 -9.77 15.58 -2.66
C ASN A 351 -11.24 15.28 -2.99
N VAL A 352 -11.48 14.40 -3.93
CA VAL A 352 -12.79 13.80 -4.19
C VAL A 352 -12.84 12.49 -3.45
N ASN A 353 -13.55 12.46 -2.33
CA ASN A 353 -13.76 11.24 -1.56
C ASN A 353 -15.20 10.80 -1.72
N ASP A 354 -15.41 9.82 -2.57
CA ASP A 354 -16.71 9.21 -2.84
C ASP A 354 -16.55 7.69 -2.71
N ASP A 355 -17.09 7.14 -1.63
CA ASP A 355 -17.00 5.71 -1.32
C ASP A 355 -17.87 4.86 -2.26
N GLU A 356 -18.92 5.43 -2.84
CA GLU A 356 -19.80 4.73 -3.79
C GLU A 356 -19.19 4.66 -5.19
N ASN A 357 -18.32 5.60 -5.53
CA ASN A 357 -17.65 5.63 -6.81
C ASN A 357 -16.45 4.68 -6.85
N LYS A 358 -16.61 3.59 -7.54
CA LYS A 358 -15.57 2.57 -7.71
C LYS A 358 -14.43 3.00 -8.62
N ARG A 359 -14.59 4.05 -9.43
CA ARG A 359 -13.51 4.56 -10.27
C ARG A 359 -12.55 5.40 -9.41
N LYS A 360 -11.32 4.94 -9.29
CA LYS A 360 -10.24 5.64 -8.58
C LYS A 360 -9.24 6.18 -9.57
N VAL A 361 -8.73 7.38 -9.28
CA VAL A 361 -7.76 8.04 -10.16
C VAL A 361 -6.44 7.27 -10.14
N VAL A 362 -5.82 7.14 -11.31
CA VAL A 362 -4.43 6.71 -11.51
C VAL A 362 -3.65 7.81 -12.22
N ARG A 363 -2.37 7.94 -11.91
CA ARG A 363 -1.52 9.04 -12.38
C ARG A 363 -0.17 8.53 -12.87
N GLY A 364 0.54 9.34 -13.65
CA GLY A 364 1.94 9.10 -14.05
C GLY A 364 2.11 8.38 -15.38
N GLY A 365 1.11 7.61 -15.81
CA GLY A 365 1.25 6.70 -16.96
C GLY A 365 2.21 5.56 -16.67
N SER A 366 2.33 4.61 -17.58
CA SER A 366 3.05 3.36 -17.35
C SER A 366 3.90 2.94 -18.56
N TRP A 367 4.65 1.86 -18.39
CA TRP A 367 5.46 1.21 -19.43
C TRP A 367 4.66 0.86 -20.70
N LYS A 368 3.35 0.68 -20.60
CA LYS A 368 2.50 0.36 -21.75
C LYS A 368 1.87 1.59 -22.42
N ASP A 369 1.97 2.76 -21.79
CA ASP A 369 1.32 3.99 -22.22
C ASP A 369 2.22 4.82 -23.15
N VAL A 370 1.60 5.68 -23.95
CA VAL A 370 2.34 6.64 -24.79
C VAL A 370 2.61 7.94 -24.01
N ALA A 371 3.54 8.75 -24.49
CA ALA A 371 4.02 9.97 -23.83
C ALA A 371 2.90 10.95 -23.35
N TYR A 372 1.71 10.91 -23.95
CA TYR A 372 0.56 11.70 -23.50
C TYR A 372 0.15 11.38 -22.07
N PHE A 373 0.14 10.09 -21.68
CA PHE A 373 -0.26 9.67 -20.34
C PHE A 373 0.81 9.93 -19.27
N LEU A 374 2.06 10.16 -19.69
CA LEU A 374 3.18 10.52 -18.82
C LEU A 374 3.14 12.00 -18.38
N GLN A 375 2.34 12.83 -19.02
CA GLN A 375 2.19 14.23 -18.63
C GLN A 375 1.64 14.32 -17.20
N VAL A 376 2.29 15.15 -16.38
CA VAL A 376 1.95 15.31 -14.95
C VAL A 376 0.48 15.65 -14.73
N SER A 377 -0.14 16.40 -15.64
CA SER A 377 -1.55 16.80 -15.58
C SER A 377 -2.55 15.78 -16.12
N THR A 378 -2.09 14.69 -16.75
CA THR A 378 -3.00 13.70 -17.33
C THR A 378 -3.64 12.86 -16.24
N ARG A 379 -4.96 12.72 -16.36
CA ARG A 379 -5.82 11.96 -15.44
C ARG A 379 -6.33 10.73 -16.15
N ASP A 380 -6.24 9.60 -15.48
CA ASP A 380 -6.86 8.34 -15.88
C ASP A 380 -7.51 7.68 -14.67
N TYR A 381 -8.23 6.60 -14.85
CA TYR A 381 -8.87 5.86 -13.77
C TYR A 381 -8.89 4.35 -14.03
N GLU A 382 -8.98 3.61 -12.96
CA GLU A 382 -9.30 2.19 -12.97
C GLU A 382 -10.29 1.90 -11.82
N TYR A 383 -10.94 0.74 -11.85
CA TYR A 383 -11.86 0.33 -10.80
C TYR A 383 -11.10 -0.14 -9.55
N ALA A 384 -11.62 0.24 -8.37
CA ALA A 384 -10.99 0.00 -7.08
C ALA A 384 -10.66 -1.47 -6.78
N ASP A 385 -11.44 -2.38 -7.33
CA ASP A 385 -11.32 -3.83 -7.19
C ASP A 385 -10.50 -4.50 -8.32
N SER A 386 -10.00 -3.70 -9.26
CA SER A 386 -9.26 -4.20 -10.41
C SER A 386 -7.75 -4.11 -10.18
N ALA A 387 -7.05 -5.20 -10.50
CA ALA A 387 -5.60 -5.27 -10.50
C ALA A 387 -5.06 -5.29 -11.94
N ARG A 388 -3.94 -4.63 -12.20
CA ARG A 388 -3.32 -4.51 -13.52
C ARG A 388 -1.82 -4.71 -13.46
N SER A 389 -1.21 -5.17 -14.56
CA SER A 389 0.25 -5.34 -14.72
C SER A 389 1.02 -4.02 -14.83
N TYR A 390 0.31 -2.91 -14.91
CA TYR A 390 0.87 -1.58 -15.16
C TYR A 390 0.42 -0.54 -14.11
N ILE A 391 -0.20 -0.98 -13.02
CA ILE A 391 -0.62 -0.10 -11.92
C ILE A 391 0.03 -0.57 -10.62
N GLY A 392 0.75 0.35 -9.98
CA GLY A 392 1.33 0.24 -8.65
C GLY A 392 0.84 1.38 -7.76
N PHE A 393 1.62 1.72 -6.74
CA PHE A 393 1.29 2.84 -5.84
C PHE A 393 2.52 3.27 -5.03
N ARG A 394 2.45 4.48 -4.49
CA ARG A 394 3.33 4.96 -3.40
C ARG A 394 2.52 5.51 -2.25
N THR A 395 3.13 5.65 -1.08
CA THR A 395 2.41 6.14 0.09
C THR A 395 2.88 7.52 0.53
N VAL A 396 1.99 8.21 1.23
CA VAL A 396 2.26 9.50 1.85
C VAL A 396 1.90 9.47 3.32
N GLN A 397 2.41 10.46 4.05
CA GLN A 397 2.10 10.68 5.45
C GLN A 397 2.02 12.19 5.71
N ASP A 398 0.99 12.64 6.43
CA ASP A 398 0.85 14.05 6.76
C ASP A 398 1.99 14.51 7.69
N TYR A 399 2.60 15.66 7.36
CA TYR A 399 3.58 16.29 8.21
C TYR A 399 2.88 17.11 9.28
N MET A 400 3.10 16.77 10.56
CA MET A 400 2.45 17.40 11.71
C MET A 400 3.31 18.48 12.37
N GLY A 401 4.46 18.84 11.78
CA GLY A 401 5.43 19.74 12.35
C GLY A 401 6.61 19.03 13.02
N THR A 402 7.61 19.79 13.44
CA THR A 402 8.73 19.31 14.27
C THR A 402 8.37 19.47 15.73
N ASP A 403 8.72 18.48 16.55
CA ASP A 403 8.65 18.60 18.00
C ASP A 403 9.68 19.66 18.49
N VAL A 404 9.18 20.80 18.90
CA VAL A 404 9.99 21.91 19.41
C VAL A 404 10.54 21.61 20.80
N THR A 405 9.97 20.61 21.51
CA THR A 405 10.37 20.25 22.86
C THR A 405 11.65 19.38 22.90
N GLY A 406 11.96 18.68 21.81
CA GLY A 406 13.17 17.82 21.69
C GLY A 406 14.49 18.58 21.66
N GLU A 407 14.53 19.82 21.19
CA GLU A 407 15.76 20.60 21.06
C GLU A 407 16.28 21.16 22.39
N ASN A 408 15.43 21.30 23.40
CA ASN A 408 15.83 21.85 24.70
C ASN A 408 16.49 20.85 25.66
N ASN A 409 16.44 19.56 25.38
CA ASN A 409 17.04 18.54 26.26
C ASN A 409 18.51 18.22 25.95
N THR A 410 19.05 18.68 24.82
CA THR A 410 20.44 18.43 24.46
C THR A 410 21.41 19.53 24.94
N GLN A 411 20.93 20.67 25.42
CA GLN A 411 21.78 21.75 25.93
C GLN A 411 22.08 21.68 27.46
N ASN A 412 21.41 20.80 28.20
CA ASN A 412 21.64 20.67 29.67
C ASN A 412 22.51 19.45 30.03
N GLN A 413 23.19 18.82 29.09
CA GLN A 413 24.22 17.81 29.37
C GLN A 413 25.54 18.22 28.73
N LYS A 414 26.13 19.30 29.27
CA LYS A 414 27.57 19.59 29.22
C LYS A 414 28.10 19.97 30.58
#